data_4560d3f61b9448491b74dba1dc40bd36
#
_entry.id   4560d3f61b9448491b74dba1dc40bd36
#
_cell.length_a   1.000
_cell.length_b   1.000
_cell.length_c   1.000
_cell.angle_alpha   90.00
_cell.angle_beta   90.00
_cell.angle_gamma   90.00
#
_symmetry.space_group_name_H-M   'P 1'
#
loop_
_entity.id
_entity.type
_entity.pdbx_description
1 polymer ?
#
loop_
_entity_poly.entity_id
_entity_poly.type
_entity_poly.pdbx_seq_one_letter_code
_entity_poly.pdbx_strand_id
1 'polypeptide(L)'
;MRRPLCIIQRLSRATGSGGRRGTICAARATKTVAAAMSGLIVLATSMIPATAATVDVAAAPARTQIIMMKDNVEVIETPGAHESRASLSIVKLYLGHWVLQHGAPEDKALVYEMIRSSHDGIASNLDRKYRQAIPDTIGRFRLTETNYRGRWGDTTTSVHDMAAFVRAVRTDPAARPLIDGMRNPAAVAADGYSQNFGTATLPGIEGTKFGWSDKRDVHATVSFGPGFVVAAHTFGSAQVHTDDVRRAVHTDGLVAGAQQIQIGGVTIPVASGAELKARTRCTKTEQFWQGVPDTVLVPRYVLDVIPAC
;
A
#
# COMPACT_ATOMS: atom_id res chain seq x y z
N MET A 1 24.33 -14.01 51.67
CA MET A 1 23.75 -13.62 52.97
C MET A 1 23.32 -12.17 52.93
N ARG A 2 22.04 -11.89 52.72
CA ARG A 2 21.47 -10.54 52.85
C ARG A 2 20.27 -10.64 53.79
N ARG A 3 20.32 -9.84 54.90
CA ARG A 3 19.33 -9.79 55.97
C ARG A 3 18.06 -9.07 55.50
N PRO A 4 16.85 -9.45 55.90
CA PRO A 4 15.63 -8.72 55.59
C PRO A 4 15.44 -7.52 56.52
N LEU A 5 15.04 -6.39 55.92
CA LEU A 5 14.66 -5.16 56.62
C LEU A 5 13.22 -5.28 57.14
N CYS A 6 13.02 -5.18 58.46
CA CYS A 6 11.69 -5.02 59.05
C CYS A 6 11.37 -3.54 59.18
N ILE A 7 10.28 -3.10 58.56
CA ILE A 7 9.70 -1.76 58.77
C ILE A 7 8.62 -1.85 59.82
N ILE A 8 8.79 -1.09 60.93
CA ILE A 8 7.81 -0.95 62.01
C ILE A 8 6.89 0.23 61.65
N GLN A 9 5.61 -0.02 61.37
CA GLN A 9 4.58 1.02 61.35
C GLN A 9 3.94 1.15 62.72
N ARG A 10 4.02 2.36 63.31
CA ARG A 10 3.28 2.73 64.55
C ARG A 10 1.84 3.08 64.16
N LEU A 11 0.90 2.35 64.71
CA LEU A 11 -0.50 2.73 64.74
C LEU A 11 -0.81 3.31 66.11
N SER A 12 -1.40 4.53 66.08
CA SER A 12 -1.86 5.29 67.24
C SER A 12 -3.07 4.65 67.90
N ARG A 13 -3.10 4.76 69.25
CA ARG A 13 -4.08 4.19 70.18
C ARG A 13 -5.47 4.82 70.01
N ALA A 14 -6.47 3.96 70.07
CA ALA A 14 -7.74 4.28 70.69
C ALA A 14 -8.17 3.08 71.56
N THR A 15 -8.54 3.43 72.75
CA THR A 15 -8.91 2.69 73.95
C THR A 15 -9.83 1.48 73.82
N GLY A 16 -9.53 0.37 74.56
CA GLY A 16 -10.52 -0.63 74.97
C GLY A 16 -10.00 -2.05 75.09
N SER A 17 -9.69 -2.44 76.33
CA SER A 17 -9.68 -3.82 76.97
C SER A 17 -9.20 -5.04 76.19
N GLY A 18 -8.14 -5.66 76.76
CA GLY A 18 -7.98 -7.08 76.98
C GLY A 18 -7.90 -8.04 75.80
N GLY A 19 -6.69 -8.58 75.53
CA GLY A 19 -6.65 -9.75 74.66
C GLY A 19 -5.24 -10.04 74.09
N ARG A 20 -4.73 -11.16 74.48
CA ARG A 20 -3.46 -11.83 74.19
C ARG A 20 -2.75 -11.49 72.87
N ARG A 21 -1.46 -11.27 73.00
CA ARG A 21 -0.54 -11.15 71.83
C ARG A 21 -0.40 -12.52 71.13
N GLY A 22 -0.89 -12.62 69.92
CA GLY A 22 -0.59 -13.71 69.02
C GLY A 22 0.27 -13.20 67.87
N THR A 23 1.54 -13.68 67.86
CA THR A 23 2.43 -13.37 66.69
C THR A 23 2.07 -14.33 65.59
N ILE A 24 1.44 -13.81 64.52
CA ILE A 24 1.19 -14.56 63.31
C ILE A 24 2.34 -14.27 62.33
N CYS A 25 3.25 -15.25 62.19
CA CYS A 25 4.19 -15.28 61.08
C CYS A 25 3.45 -15.69 59.81
N ALA A 26 3.13 -14.76 58.94
CA ALA A 26 2.60 -15.05 57.63
C ALA A 26 3.74 -15.60 56.73
N ALA A 27 3.74 -16.90 56.52
CA ALA A 27 4.56 -17.52 55.50
C ALA A 27 4.12 -17.04 54.15
N ARG A 28 4.98 -16.28 53.44
CA ARG A 28 4.82 -15.95 52.03
C ARG A 28 4.95 -17.23 51.21
N ALA A 29 3.84 -17.74 50.72
CA ALA A 29 3.84 -18.67 49.60
C ALA A 29 4.25 -17.92 48.35
N THR A 30 5.53 -17.96 48.01
CA THR A 30 6.03 -17.62 46.68
C THR A 30 5.55 -18.70 45.73
N LYS A 31 4.42 -18.46 45.07
CA LYS A 31 4.01 -19.26 43.91
C LYS A 31 4.99 -18.99 42.79
N THR A 32 5.86 -19.95 42.56
CA THR A 32 6.69 -20.11 41.37
C THR A 32 5.79 -20.29 40.15
N VAL A 33 5.41 -19.18 39.50
CA VAL A 33 4.79 -19.15 38.17
C VAL A 33 5.85 -18.88 37.08
N ALA A 34 7.13 -19.06 37.43
CA ALA A 34 8.25 -18.72 36.56
C ALA A 34 8.90 -19.91 35.82
N ALA A 35 8.27 -21.10 35.85
CA ALA A 35 8.89 -22.29 35.25
C ALA A 35 8.15 -22.88 34.03
N ALA A 36 7.14 -22.21 33.49
CA ALA A 36 6.39 -22.73 32.35
C ALA A 36 6.67 -21.98 31.02
N MET A 37 7.61 -21.03 30.99
CA MET A 37 7.96 -20.27 29.77
C MET A 37 9.34 -20.57 29.19
N SER A 38 10.04 -21.58 29.70
CA SER A 38 11.38 -21.95 29.20
C SER A 38 11.37 -23.07 28.17
N GLY A 39 10.22 -23.37 27.61
CA GLY A 39 10.06 -24.27 26.48
C GLY A 39 9.71 -23.54 25.19
N LEU A 40 10.28 -22.34 24.93
CA LEU A 40 10.18 -21.73 23.60
C LEU A 40 11.06 -22.56 22.69
N ILE A 41 10.48 -23.59 22.10
CA ILE A 41 11.04 -24.28 20.93
C ILE A 41 11.30 -23.20 19.91
N VAL A 42 12.56 -22.87 19.67
CA VAL A 42 12.98 -22.17 18.46
C VAL A 42 12.73 -23.15 17.30
N LEU A 43 11.47 -23.22 16.88
CA LEU A 43 11.14 -23.78 15.59
C LEU A 43 11.84 -22.86 14.60
N ALA A 44 12.87 -23.40 13.94
CA ALA A 44 13.42 -22.78 12.74
C ALA A 44 12.23 -22.57 11.79
N THR A 45 11.68 -21.36 11.81
CA THR A 45 10.71 -20.93 10.81
C THR A 45 11.49 -20.89 9.50
N SER A 46 11.36 -21.93 8.69
CA SER A 46 11.69 -21.81 7.29
C SER A 46 10.75 -20.73 6.76
N MET A 47 11.23 -19.48 6.70
CA MET A 47 10.57 -18.44 5.96
C MET A 47 10.58 -18.93 4.52
N ILE A 48 9.45 -19.49 4.06
CA ILE A 48 9.22 -19.60 2.62
C ILE A 48 9.21 -18.13 2.18
N PRO A 49 10.17 -17.71 1.32
CA PRO A 49 10.13 -16.34 0.84
C PRO A 49 8.74 -16.17 0.22
N ALA A 50 7.96 -15.21 0.73
CA ALA A 50 6.77 -14.76 0.02
C ALA A 50 7.24 -14.53 -1.41
N THR A 51 6.66 -15.24 -2.37
CA THR A 51 7.07 -15.11 -3.78
C THR A 51 6.93 -13.64 -4.11
N ALA A 52 8.07 -12.95 -4.21
CA ALA A 52 8.08 -11.53 -4.44
C ALA A 52 7.35 -11.27 -5.75
N ALA A 53 6.55 -10.18 -5.82
CA ALA A 53 5.95 -9.77 -7.08
C ALA A 53 7.00 -9.80 -8.18
N THR A 54 6.66 -10.35 -9.34
CA THR A 54 7.59 -10.51 -10.46
C THR A 54 6.90 -10.39 -11.81
N VAL A 55 7.69 -10.21 -12.85
CA VAL A 55 7.23 -10.22 -14.25
C VAL A 55 7.96 -11.34 -14.98
N ASP A 56 7.20 -12.25 -15.58
CA ASP A 56 7.72 -13.18 -16.59
C ASP A 56 7.78 -12.42 -17.93
N VAL A 57 8.94 -11.87 -18.22
CA VAL A 57 9.18 -11.06 -19.43
C VAL A 57 8.93 -11.87 -20.70
N ALA A 58 9.23 -13.18 -20.69
CA ALA A 58 9.05 -14.05 -21.86
C ALA A 58 7.56 -14.35 -22.14
N ALA A 59 6.71 -14.28 -21.13
CA ALA A 59 5.27 -14.46 -21.28
C ALA A 59 4.54 -13.20 -21.81
N ALA A 60 5.19 -12.03 -21.81
CA ALA A 60 4.61 -10.79 -22.32
C ALA A 60 4.63 -10.75 -23.84
N PRO A 61 3.49 -10.65 -24.55
CA PRO A 61 3.47 -10.50 -26.00
C PRO A 61 4.10 -9.16 -26.44
N ALA A 62 4.70 -9.12 -27.63
CA ALA A 62 5.37 -7.92 -28.15
C ALA A 62 4.47 -6.65 -28.25
N ARG A 63 3.13 -6.82 -28.36
CA ARG A 63 2.16 -5.72 -28.34
C ARG A 63 2.04 -5.05 -26.97
N THR A 64 2.53 -5.71 -25.91
CA THR A 64 2.35 -5.27 -24.51
C THR A 64 3.70 -4.94 -23.89
N GLN A 65 3.81 -3.71 -23.43
CA GLN A 65 4.92 -3.25 -22.58
C GLN A 65 4.53 -3.40 -21.12
N ILE A 66 5.44 -3.91 -20.29
CA ILE A 66 5.23 -4.08 -18.85
C ILE A 66 6.51 -3.68 -18.12
N ILE A 67 6.35 -3.01 -16.99
CA ILE A 67 7.41 -2.77 -16.02
C ILE A 67 6.87 -2.96 -14.61
N MET A 68 7.70 -3.50 -13.74
CA MET A 68 7.50 -3.51 -12.30
C MET A 68 8.72 -2.90 -11.62
N MET A 69 8.47 -1.90 -10.79
CA MET A 69 9.47 -1.24 -9.95
C MET A 69 9.18 -1.57 -8.49
N LYS A 70 10.10 -2.25 -7.82
CA LYS A 70 10.00 -2.57 -6.40
C LYS A 70 10.63 -1.48 -5.52
N ASP A 71 10.27 -1.45 -4.23
CA ASP A 71 10.81 -0.47 -3.27
C ASP A 71 12.31 -0.69 -2.99
N ASN A 72 12.78 -1.94 -3.09
CA ASN A 72 14.18 -2.32 -2.97
C ASN A 72 15.04 -1.99 -4.20
N VAL A 73 14.57 -1.06 -5.05
CA VAL A 73 15.18 -0.59 -6.30
C VAL A 73 15.27 -1.63 -7.43
N GLU A 74 14.75 -2.84 -7.23
CA GLU A 74 14.68 -3.84 -8.30
C GLU A 74 13.66 -3.40 -9.37
N VAL A 75 14.06 -3.53 -10.63
CA VAL A 75 13.23 -3.22 -11.80
C VAL A 75 13.20 -4.45 -12.70
N ILE A 76 12.01 -4.88 -13.08
CA ILE A 76 11.79 -5.97 -14.03
C ILE A 76 10.92 -5.44 -15.15
N GLU A 77 11.40 -5.50 -16.39
CA GLU A 77 10.75 -4.85 -17.51
C GLU A 77 10.87 -5.63 -18.82
N THR A 78 9.88 -5.43 -19.70
CA THR A 78 9.94 -5.94 -21.08
C THR A 78 10.89 -5.07 -21.93
N PRO A 79 11.46 -5.59 -23.03
CA PRO A 79 12.41 -4.84 -23.88
C PRO A 79 11.89 -3.50 -24.39
N GLY A 80 10.56 -3.35 -24.57
CA GLY A 80 9.94 -2.09 -25.02
C GLY A 80 9.51 -1.14 -23.92
N ALA A 81 9.89 -1.36 -22.65
CA ALA A 81 9.38 -0.56 -21.52
C ALA A 81 9.69 0.95 -21.61
N HIS A 82 10.75 1.32 -22.31
CA HIS A 82 11.18 2.70 -22.57
C HIS A 82 10.65 3.29 -23.88
N GLU A 83 9.92 2.52 -24.68
CA GLU A 83 9.30 3.04 -25.91
C GLU A 83 8.14 3.98 -25.56
N SER A 84 8.22 5.21 -26.05
CA SER A 84 7.17 6.22 -25.86
C SER A 84 5.93 5.91 -26.71
N ARG A 85 4.79 5.74 -26.07
CA ARG A 85 3.47 5.50 -26.67
C ARG A 85 2.45 6.55 -26.20
N ALA A 86 1.23 6.55 -26.74
CA ALA A 86 0.17 7.43 -26.26
C ALA A 86 -0.01 7.30 -24.74
N SER A 87 0.09 8.42 -24.01
CA SER A 87 -0.06 8.42 -22.54
C SER A 87 -1.48 8.09 -22.09
N LEU A 88 -2.45 8.34 -22.99
CA LEU A 88 -3.86 8.18 -22.67
C LEU A 88 -4.22 9.01 -21.42
N SER A 89 -5.11 8.54 -20.59
CA SER A 89 -5.47 9.22 -19.34
C SER A 89 -4.45 9.06 -18.18
N ILE A 90 -3.31 8.39 -18.40
CA ILE A 90 -2.25 8.30 -17.37
C ILE A 90 -1.60 9.67 -17.13
N VAL A 91 -1.44 10.49 -18.15
CA VAL A 91 -0.87 11.84 -18.03
C VAL A 91 -1.65 12.77 -17.09
N LYS A 92 -2.91 12.48 -16.80
CA LYS A 92 -3.70 13.21 -15.80
C LYS A 92 -3.06 13.16 -14.41
N LEU A 93 -2.25 12.13 -14.12
CA LEU A 93 -1.45 12.05 -12.91
C LEU A 93 -0.39 13.17 -12.87
N TYR A 94 0.28 13.44 -14.00
CA TYR A 94 1.30 14.50 -14.10
C TYR A 94 0.68 15.89 -13.93
N LEU A 95 -0.42 16.13 -14.64
CA LEU A 95 -1.21 17.36 -14.53
C LEU A 95 -1.71 17.58 -13.09
N GLY A 96 -2.35 16.57 -12.53
CA GLY A 96 -2.93 16.64 -11.18
C GLY A 96 -1.90 16.88 -10.10
N HIS A 97 -0.73 16.24 -10.19
CA HIS A 97 0.36 16.46 -9.23
C HIS A 97 0.82 17.92 -9.22
N TRP A 98 1.06 18.51 -10.38
CA TRP A 98 1.45 19.91 -10.48
C TRP A 98 0.37 20.84 -9.91
N VAL A 99 -0.90 20.59 -10.27
CA VAL A 99 -2.03 21.38 -9.80
C VAL A 99 -2.15 21.31 -8.27
N LEU A 100 -1.95 20.16 -7.65
CA LEU A 100 -1.95 20.05 -6.18
C LEU A 100 -0.91 20.92 -5.50
N GLN A 101 0.22 21.19 -6.15
CA GLN A 101 1.29 22.01 -5.60
C GLN A 101 1.10 23.49 -5.89
N HIS A 102 0.74 23.84 -7.12
CA HIS A 102 0.80 25.20 -7.66
C HIS A 102 -0.56 25.80 -8.05
N GLY A 103 -1.60 24.97 -8.21
CA GLY A 103 -2.92 25.42 -8.64
C GLY A 103 -3.67 26.23 -7.59
N ALA A 104 -4.71 26.92 -8.02
CA ALA A 104 -5.65 27.58 -7.12
C ALA A 104 -6.41 26.58 -6.24
N PRO A 105 -6.88 26.94 -5.04
CA PRO A 105 -7.57 26.03 -4.11
C PRO A 105 -8.75 25.30 -4.76
N GLU A 106 -9.55 25.97 -5.57
CA GLU A 106 -10.70 25.41 -6.29
C GLU A 106 -10.28 24.35 -7.31
N ASP A 107 -9.13 24.54 -7.98
CA ASP A 107 -8.61 23.58 -8.95
C ASP A 107 -7.99 22.34 -8.26
N LYS A 108 -7.32 22.55 -7.13
CA LYS A 108 -6.80 21.44 -6.30
C LYS A 108 -7.92 20.49 -5.86
N ALA A 109 -9.09 21.03 -5.52
CA ALA A 109 -10.27 20.25 -5.13
C ALA A 109 -10.79 19.35 -6.28
N LEU A 110 -10.50 19.69 -7.54
CA LEU A 110 -10.93 18.89 -8.69
C LEU A 110 -10.04 17.68 -8.99
N VAL A 111 -8.82 17.63 -8.43
CA VAL A 111 -7.82 16.60 -8.79
C VAL A 111 -8.30 15.20 -8.42
N TYR A 112 -8.86 15.01 -7.22
CA TYR A 112 -9.39 13.72 -6.80
C TYR A 112 -10.40 13.17 -7.82
N GLU A 113 -11.40 13.97 -8.19
CA GLU A 113 -12.44 13.54 -9.13
C GLU A 113 -11.88 13.32 -10.55
N MET A 114 -10.96 14.18 -11.02
CA MET A 114 -10.28 13.99 -12.31
C MET A 114 -9.59 12.63 -12.41
N ILE A 115 -8.94 12.18 -11.33
CA ILE A 115 -8.22 10.90 -11.33
C ILE A 115 -9.19 9.74 -11.15
N ARG A 116 -10.12 9.84 -10.21
CA ARG A 116 -11.06 8.79 -9.84
C ARG A 116 -11.98 8.39 -10.99
N SER A 117 -12.61 9.37 -11.65
CA SER A 117 -13.51 9.15 -12.78
C SER A 117 -12.86 9.32 -14.15
N SER A 118 -11.54 9.55 -14.18
CA SER A 118 -10.81 9.83 -15.42
C SER A 118 -11.39 10.99 -16.24
N HIS A 119 -11.85 12.08 -15.60
CA HIS A 119 -12.68 13.13 -16.15
C HIS A 119 -11.93 14.02 -17.15
N ASP A 120 -12.20 13.86 -18.46
CA ASP A 120 -11.53 14.58 -19.55
C ASP A 120 -11.82 16.08 -19.53
N GLY A 121 -13.06 16.47 -19.16
CA GLY A 121 -13.45 17.88 -19.09
C GLY A 121 -12.65 18.64 -18.02
N ILE A 122 -12.45 18.05 -16.84
CA ILE A 122 -11.60 18.61 -15.78
C ILE A 122 -10.16 18.70 -16.27
N ALA A 123 -9.61 17.63 -16.84
CA ALA A 123 -8.25 17.61 -17.37
C ALA A 123 -8.03 18.69 -18.43
N SER A 124 -8.98 18.85 -19.37
CA SER A 124 -8.91 19.85 -20.43
C SER A 124 -8.97 21.29 -19.90
N ASN A 125 -9.76 21.54 -18.86
CA ASN A 125 -9.84 22.85 -18.24
C ASN A 125 -8.55 23.18 -17.48
N LEU A 126 -8.02 22.26 -16.70
CA LEU A 126 -6.79 22.44 -15.94
C LEU A 126 -5.57 22.58 -16.86
N ASP A 127 -5.46 21.77 -17.91
CA ASP A 127 -4.36 21.84 -18.89
C ASP A 127 -4.37 23.17 -19.67
N ARG A 128 -5.55 23.70 -20.03
CA ARG A 128 -5.65 25.03 -20.64
C ARG A 128 -5.23 26.16 -19.69
N LYS A 129 -5.60 26.04 -18.42
CA LYS A 129 -5.27 27.03 -17.38
C LYS A 129 -3.80 27.00 -16.99
N TYR A 130 -3.22 25.81 -16.95
CA TYR A 130 -1.85 25.55 -16.45
C TYR A 130 -0.98 24.84 -17.50
N ARG A 131 -0.70 25.51 -18.62
CA ARG A 131 0.04 24.95 -19.76
C ARG A 131 1.41 24.39 -19.43
N GLN A 132 2.05 24.91 -18.38
CA GLN A 132 3.37 24.46 -17.90
C GLN A 132 3.27 23.22 -17.00
N ALA A 133 2.08 22.83 -16.54
CA ALA A 133 1.93 21.79 -15.52
C ALA A 133 2.54 20.44 -15.91
N ILE A 134 2.24 19.95 -17.11
CA ILE A 134 2.81 18.69 -17.60
C ILE A 134 4.30 18.84 -17.92
N PRO A 135 4.76 19.88 -18.67
CA PRO A 135 6.19 20.12 -18.91
C PRO A 135 7.02 20.22 -17.64
N ASP A 136 6.56 20.96 -16.61
CA ASP A 136 7.28 21.11 -15.35
C ASP A 136 7.37 19.77 -14.59
N THR A 137 6.29 18.98 -14.63
CA THR A 137 6.28 17.64 -14.04
C THR A 137 7.26 16.72 -14.74
N ILE A 138 7.30 16.73 -16.07
CA ILE A 138 8.28 15.98 -16.87
C ILE A 138 9.71 16.34 -16.42
N GLY A 139 10.02 17.62 -16.35
CA GLY A 139 11.35 18.10 -15.95
C GLY A 139 11.69 17.72 -14.51
N ARG A 140 10.76 17.93 -13.57
CA ARG A 140 10.96 17.64 -12.14
C ARG A 140 11.25 16.17 -11.85
N PHE A 141 10.52 15.27 -12.50
CA PHE A 141 10.66 13.82 -12.29
C PHE A 141 11.58 13.13 -13.29
N ARG A 142 12.19 13.90 -14.21
CA ARG A 142 13.09 13.40 -15.27
C ARG A 142 12.44 12.28 -16.10
N LEU A 143 11.20 12.52 -16.53
CA LEU A 143 10.43 11.60 -17.37
C LEU A 143 10.91 11.73 -18.83
N THR A 144 12.02 11.10 -19.13
CA THR A 144 12.79 11.33 -20.39
C THR A 144 12.11 10.77 -21.62
N GLU A 145 11.22 9.82 -21.46
CA GLU A 145 10.42 9.22 -22.54
C GLU A 145 9.04 9.89 -22.69
N THR A 146 8.74 10.92 -21.88
CA THR A 146 7.46 11.63 -21.90
C THR A 146 7.57 12.92 -22.72
N ASN A 147 6.64 13.12 -23.67
CA ASN A 147 6.63 14.27 -24.54
C ASN A 147 5.24 14.92 -24.57
N TYR A 148 5.13 16.13 -24.02
CA TYR A 148 3.92 16.96 -24.08
C TYR A 148 3.86 17.73 -25.39
N ARG A 149 2.74 17.61 -26.13
CA ARG A 149 2.54 18.21 -27.45
C ARG A 149 1.50 19.34 -27.46
N GLY A 150 1.44 20.11 -26.36
CA GLY A 150 0.54 21.27 -26.25
C GLY A 150 -0.87 20.94 -25.76
N ARG A 151 -1.21 19.66 -25.60
CA ARG A 151 -2.49 19.19 -25.02
C ARG A 151 -2.26 17.87 -24.28
N TRP A 152 -2.93 17.70 -23.12
CA TRP A 152 -2.78 16.48 -22.31
C TRP A 152 -3.06 15.20 -23.13
N GLY A 153 -4.12 15.21 -23.96
CA GLY A 153 -4.53 14.03 -24.73
C GLY A 153 -3.56 13.65 -25.87
N ASP A 154 -2.64 14.55 -26.27
CA ASP A 154 -1.64 14.30 -27.31
C ASP A 154 -0.25 13.95 -26.72
N THR A 155 -0.17 13.85 -25.39
CA THR A 155 1.07 13.49 -24.68
C THR A 155 1.41 12.02 -24.92
N THR A 156 2.69 11.75 -25.13
CA THR A 156 3.23 10.39 -25.16
C THR A 156 4.09 10.13 -23.93
N THR A 157 4.21 8.88 -23.51
CA THR A 157 5.01 8.46 -22.34
C THR A 157 5.35 6.97 -22.44
N SER A 158 6.33 6.50 -21.69
CA SER A 158 6.67 5.08 -21.57
C SER A 158 6.04 4.46 -20.32
N VAL A 159 5.97 3.13 -20.27
CA VAL A 159 5.57 2.45 -19.02
C VAL A 159 6.62 2.66 -17.93
N HIS A 160 7.90 2.86 -18.30
CA HIS A 160 8.96 3.22 -17.37
C HIS A 160 8.65 4.56 -16.67
N ASP A 161 8.37 5.63 -17.43
CA ASP A 161 8.04 6.94 -16.86
C ASP A 161 6.76 6.91 -16.03
N MET A 162 5.73 6.16 -16.47
CA MET A 162 4.49 5.96 -15.70
C MET A 162 4.78 5.37 -14.31
N ALA A 163 5.56 4.29 -14.26
CA ALA A 163 5.89 3.60 -13.02
C ALA A 163 6.82 4.43 -12.13
N ALA A 164 7.84 5.07 -12.72
CA ALA A 164 8.79 5.93 -12.00
C ALA A 164 8.06 7.10 -11.32
N PHE A 165 7.14 7.75 -12.03
CA PHE A 165 6.34 8.83 -11.46
C PHE A 165 5.49 8.36 -10.28
N VAL A 166 4.68 7.30 -10.46
CA VAL A 166 3.81 6.79 -9.39
C VAL A 166 4.64 6.33 -8.19
N ARG A 167 5.78 5.66 -8.40
CA ARG A 167 6.70 5.27 -7.33
C ARG A 167 7.18 6.47 -6.51
N ALA A 168 7.50 7.58 -7.20
CA ALA A 168 8.00 8.78 -6.54
C ALA A 168 6.93 9.53 -5.72
N VAL A 169 5.66 9.51 -6.14
CA VAL A 169 4.60 10.32 -5.51
C VAL A 169 3.65 9.55 -4.60
N ARG A 170 3.62 8.22 -4.65
CA ARG A 170 2.62 7.41 -3.92
C ARG A 170 2.68 7.54 -2.38
N THR A 171 3.83 7.93 -1.84
CA THR A 171 4.02 8.16 -0.40
C THR A 171 4.11 9.64 -0.03
N ASP A 172 4.03 10.55 -1.02
CA ASP A 172 4.05 11.99 -0.78
C ASP A 172 2.70 12.47 -0.20
N PRO A 173 2.65 13.02 1.02
CA PRO A 173 1.42 13.56 1.58
C PRO A 173 0.79 14.66 0.71
N ALA A 174 1.58 15.44 -0.03
CA ALA A 174 1.09 16.47 -0.94
C ALA A 174 0.35 15.90 -2.15
N ALA A 175 0.65 14.67 -2.55
CA ALA A 175 -0.03 13.96 -3.64
C ALA A 175 -1.25 13.15 -3.17
N ARG A 176 -1.64 13.24 -1.90
CA ARG A 176 -2.70 12.41 -1.32
C ARG A 176 -4.02 12.42 -2.12
N PRO A 177 -4.59 13.57 -2.55
CA PRO A 177 -5.84 13.54 -3.33
C PRO A 177 -5.70 12.76 -4.66
N LEU A 178 -4.54 12.80 -5.29
CA LEU A 178 -4.24 12.05 -6.50
C LEU A 178 -4.17 10.54 -6.22
N ILE A 179 -3.46 10.15 -5.17
CA ILE A 179 -3.31 8.74 -4.75
C ILE A 179 -4.64 8.16 -4.25
N ASP A 180 -5.43 8.95 -3.51
CA ASP A 180 -6.77 8.54 -3.08
C ASP A 180 -7.72 8.36 -4.28
N GLY A 181 -7.58 9.17 -5.34
CA GLY A 181 -8.29 8.97 -6.60
C GLY A 181 -7.93 7.66 -7.30
N MET A 182 -6.64 7.25 -7.24
CA MET A 182 -6.20 5.95 -7.75
C MET A 182 -6.69 4.77 -6.88
N ARG A 183 -6.80 4.96 -5.55
CA ARG A 183 -7.31 3.94 -4.62
C ARG A 183 -8.81 3.71 -4.76
N ASN A 184 -9.54 4.73 -5.18
CA ASN A 184 -11.00 4.71 -5.25
C ASN A 184 -11.50 5.02 -6.67
N PRO A 185 -11.05 4.29 -7.70
CA PRO A 185 -11.52 4.55 -9.06
C PRO A 185 -13.04 4.34 -9.14
N ALA A 186 -13.73 5.19 -9.87
CA ALA A 186 -15.12 4.95 -10.19
C ALA A 186 -15.23 3.67 -11.03
N ALA A 187 -16.22 2.83 -10.78
CA ALA A 187 -16.43 1.61 -11.58
C ALA A 187 -16.60 1.94 -13.07
N VAL A 188 -17.22 3.10 -13.35
CA VAL A 188 -17.42 3.64 -14.68
C VAL A 188 -16.85 5.05 -14.73
N ALA A 189 -16.02 5.34 -15.71
CA ALA A 189 -15.42 6.65 -15.95
C ALA A 189 -16.45 7.68 -16.39
N ALA A 190 -16.07 8.97 -16.41
CA ALA A 190 -16.95 10.07 -16.81
C ALA A 190 -17.44 9.98 -18.27
N ASP A 191 -16.73 9.25 -19.13
CA ASP A 191 -17.11 8.97 -20.52
C ASP A 191 -17.92 7.66 -20.70
N GLY A 192 -18.30 7.01 -19.59
CA GLY A 192 -19.09 5.77 -19.61
C GLY A 192 -18.26 4.48 -19.74
N TYR A 193 -16.91 4.54 -19.77
CA TYR A 193 -16.08 3.35 -19.91
C TYR A 193 -15.78 2.68 -18.57
N SER A 194 -15.76 1.34 -18.52
CA SER A 194 -15.49 0.58 -17.30
C SER A 194 -14.03 0.65 -16.91
N GLN A 195 -13.75 0.87 -15.61
CA GLN A 195 -12.40 0.94 -15.04
C GLN A 195 -12.08 -0.33 -14.22
N ASN A 196 -12.00 -1.49 -14.87
CA ASN A 196 -11.83 -2.80 -14.23
C ASN A 196 -10.90 -3.75 -15.01
N PHE A 197 -9.87 -3.23 -15.67
CA PHE A 197 -8.99 -3.99 -16.55
C PHE A 197 -7.50 -3.82 -16.22
N GLY A 198 -6.66 -4.62 -16.90
CA GLY A 198 -5.20 -4.53 -16.86
C GLY A 198 -4.64 -4.83 -15.46
N THR A 199 -3.68 -4.02 -15.03
CA THR A 199 -2.97 -4.20 -13.74
C THR A 199 -3.89 -4.09 -12.53
N ALA A 200 -5.07 -3.46 -12.63
CA ALA A 200 -6.06 -3.41 -11.55
C ALA A 200 -6.60 -4.79 -11.17
N THR A 201 -6.49 -5.78 -12.05
CA THR A 201 -7.02 -7.14 -11.84
C THR A 201 -6.03 -8.08 -11.14
N LEU A 202 -4.85 -7.60 -10.82
CA LEU A 202 -3.81 -8.37 -10.12
C LEU A 202 -4.09 -8.40 -8.61
N PRO A 203 -3.79 -9.49 -7.92
CA PRO A 203 -3.86 -9.57 -6.47
C PRO A 203 -3.00 -8.49 -5.78
N GLY A 204 -3.47 -7.94 -4.66
CA GLY A 204 -2.71 -7.00 -3.84
C GLY A 204 -2.57 -5.58 -4.40
N ILE A 205 -3.28 -5.23 -5.47
CA ILE A 205 -3.33 -3.85 -5.97
C ILE A 205 -4.16 -2.98 -5.01
N GLU A 206 -3.60 -1.83 -4.63
CA GLU A 206 -4.23 -0.85 -3.75
C GLU A 206 -4.78 0.36 -4.51
N GLY A 207 -4.26 0.65 -5.70
CA GLY A 207 -4.71 1.79 -6.49
C GLY A 207 -4.27 1.70 -7.93
N THR A 208 -5.10 2.22 -8.85
CA THR A 208 -4.88 2.15 -10.29
C THR A 208 -5.32 3.42 -10.99
N LYS A 209 -4.51 3.88 -11.98
CA LYS A 209 -4.97 4.80 -13.01
C LYS A 209 -5.09 4.05 -14.34
N PHE A 210 -6.22 4.27 -14.98
CA PHE A 210 -6.58 3.66 -16.24
C PHE A 210 -6.42 4.66 -17.39
N GLY A 211 -6.13 4.14 -18.58
CA GLY A 211 -6.10 4.91 -19.84
C GLY A 211 -6.54 4.04 -21.00
N TRP A 212 -7.24 4.66 -21.96
CA TRP A 212 -7.74 4.00 -23.17
C TRP A 212 -7.86 4.99 -24.33
N SER A 213 -7.73 4.49 -25.56
CA SER A 213 -7.97 5.26 -26.77
C SER A 213 -9.47 5.43 -27.07
N ASP A 214 -9.84 6.44 -27.83
CA ASP A 214 -11.23 6.64 -28.27
C ASP A 214 -11.78 5.42 -29.03
N LYS A 215 -10.93 4.74 -29.81
CA LYS A 215 -11.28 3.53 -30.55
C LYS A 215 -11.31 2.26 -29.69
N ARG A 216 -10.90 2.32 -28.44
CA ARG A 216 -10.79 1.18 -27.51
C ARG A 216 -9.85 0.06 -28.00
N ASP A 217 -8.87 0.41 -28.81
CA ASP A 217 -7.85 -0.47 -29.39
C ASP A 217 -6.47 -0.30 -28.76
N VAL A 218 -6.32 0.64 -27.81
CA VAL A 218 -5.10 0.87 -27.03
C VAL A 218 -5.50 1.07 -25.58
N HIS A 219 -4.84 0.35 -24.65
CA HIS A 219 -5.08 0.43 -23.20
C HIS A 219 -3.78 0.54 -22.42
N ALA A 220 -3.80 1.31 -21.35
CA ALA A 220 -2.71 1.41 -20.39
C ALA A 220 -3.25 1.42 -18.95
N THR A 221 -2.49 0.86 -18.05
CA THR A 221 -2.75 0.95 -16.61
C THR A 221 -1.45 1.13 -15.86
N VAL A 222 -1.47 1.94 -14.80
CA VAL A 222 -0.41 1.98 -13.79
C VAL A 222 -1.05 1.79 -12.43
N SER A 223 -0.52 0.82 -11.69
CA SER A 223 -1.04 0.42 -10.38
C SER A 223 0.09 0.36 -9.36
N PHE A 224 -0.27 0.48 -8.10
CA PHE A 224 0.64 0.21 -7.00
C PHE A 224 0.01 -0.73 -5.99
N GLY A 225 0.86 -1.46 -5.29
CA GLY A 225 0.56 -2.31 -4.16
C GLY A 225 1.66 -2.24 -3.11
N PRO A 226 1.63 -3.07 -2.07
CA PRO A 226 2.64 -3.10 -1.03
C PRO A 226 4.02 -3.44 -1.61
N GLY A 227 4.94 -2.49 -1.58
CA GLY A 227 6.32 -2.72 -2.01
C GLY A 227 6.59 -2.63 -3.51
N PHE A 228 5.62 -2.30 -4.37
CA PHE A 228 5.83 -2.21 -5.81
C PHE A 228 4.90 -1.25 -6.54
N VAL A 229 5.31 -0.87 -7.74
CA VAL A 229 4.48 -0.22 -8.77
C VAL A 229 4.59 -1.04 -10.04
N VAL A 230 3.50 -1.26 -10.74
CA VAL A 230 3.44 -1.96 -12.02
C VAL A 230 2.73 -1.11 -13.06
N ALA A 231 3.30 -0.96 -14.25
CA ALA A 231 2.66 -0.30 -15.37
C ALA A 231 2.65 -1.20 -16.60
N ALA A 232 1.59 -1.10 -17.38
CA ALA A 232 1.47 -1.83 -18.64
C ALA A 232 0.76 -0.98 -19.70
N HIS A 233 1.16 -1.18 -20.97
CA HIS A 233 0.56 -0.54 -22.13
C HIS A 233 0.44 -1.57 -23.26
N THR A 234 -0.75 -1.71 -23.84
CA THR A 234 -1.07 -2.76 -24.82
C THR A 234 -1.76 -2.14 -26.05
N PHE A 235 -1.32 -2.53 -27.24
CA PHE A 235 -2.11 -2.40 -28.45
C PHE A 235 -3.13 -3.54 -28.50
N GLY A 236 -4.37 -3.26 -28.11
CA GLY A 236 -5.45 -4.24 -27.99
C GLY A 236 -6.61 -3.74 -27.13
N SER A 237 -7.67 -4.54 -27.03
CA SER A 237 -8.83 -4.25 -26.18
C SER A 237 -8.50 -4.34 -24.70
N ALA A 238 -9.40 -3.89 -23.80
CA ALA A 238 -9.24 -4.01 -22.35
C ALA A 238 -9.07 -5.48 -21.92
N GLN A 239 -9.77 -6.41 -22.58
CA GLN A 239 -9.62 -7.84 -22.31
C GLN A 239 -8.23 -8.34 -22.68
N VAL A 240 -7.72 -7.98 -23.88
CA VAL A 240 -6.38 -8.33 -24.34
C VAL A 240 -5.32 -7.77 -23.39
N HIS A 241 -5.47 -6.51 -22.97
CA HIS A 241 -4.59 -5.89 -21.98
C HIS A 241 -4.59 -6.65 -20.65
N THR A 242 -5.76 -7.06 -20.17
CA THR A 242 -5.91 -7.83 -18.92
C THR A 242 -5.25 -9.20 -19.03
N ASP A 243 -5.50 -9.91 -20.15
CA ASP A 243 -4.97 -11.27 -20.35
C ASP A 243 -3.45 -11.27 -20.47
N ASP A 244 -2.88 -10.28 -21.20
CA ASP A 244 -1.44 -10.13 -21.34
C ASP A 244 -0.77 -9.81 -20.00
N VAL A 245 -1.37 -8.90 -19.22
CA VAL A 245 -0.89 -8.55 -17.86
C VAL A 245 -0.94 -9.76 -16.93
N ARG A 246 -2.07 -10.47 -16.85
CA ARG A 246 -2.23 -11.63 -15.96
C ARG A 246 -1.31 -12.80 -16.34
N ARG A 247 -0.97 -12.92 -17.61
CA ARG A 247 -0.02 -13.95 -18.09
C ARG A 247 1.39 -13.67 -17.63
N ALA A 248 1.80 -12.40 -17.64
CA ALA A 248 3.18 -12.00 -17.40
C ALA A 248 3.47 -11.54 -15.96
N VAL A 249 2.47 -11.02 -15.24
CA VAL A 249 2.69 -10.43 -13.92
C VAL A 249 2.13 -11.34 -12.83
N HIS A 250 2.99 -11.73 -11.89
CA HIS A 250 2.65 -12.59 -10.77
C HIS A 250 2.82 -11.80 -9.47
N THR A 251 1.72 -11.59 -8.78
CA THR A 251 1.66 -10.91 -7.48
C THR A 251 1.06 -11.79 -6.38
N ASP A 252 0.88 -13.08 -6.66
CA ASP A 252 0.17 -14.04 -5.78
C ASP A 252 0.86 -14.22 -4.42
N GLY A 253 2.17 -13.97 -4.35
CA GLY A 253 2.91 -13.95 -3.08
C GLY A 253 2.70 -12.67 -2.26
N LEU A 254 2.04 -11.66 -2.82
CA LEU A 254 1.77 -10.37 -2.19
C LEU A 254 0.31 -10.21 -1.75
N VAL A 255 -0.44 -11.31 -1.63
CA VAL A 255 -1.81 -11.23 -1.10
C VAL A 255 -1.74 -10.48 0.23
N ALA A 256 -2.00 -9.20 0.11
CA ALA A 256 -2.17 -8.19 1.14
C ALA A 256 -1.45 -8.52 2.46
N GLY A 257 -0.14 -8.29 2.55
CA GLY A 257 0.58 -8.41 3.82
C GLY A 257 0.45 -9.77 4.52
N ALA A 258 0.00 -10.82 3.85
CA ALA A 258 -0.12 -12.14 4.42
C ALA A 258 1.25 -12.81 4.49
N GLN A 259 2.07 -12.33 5.42
CA GLN A 259 3.13 -13.19 5.93
C GLN A 259 2.45 -14.49 6.37
N GLN A 260 3.00 -15.61 5.96
CA GLN A 260 2.53 -16.92 6.39
C GLN A 260 3.60 -17.57 7.25
N ILE A 261 3.21 -18.16 8.35
CA ILE A 261 4.08 -19.00 9.17
C ILE A 261 3.62 -20.44 9.04
N GLN A 262 4.58 -21.37 8.99
CA GLN A 262 4.29 -22.81 9.07
C GLN A 262 4.53 -23.29 10.49
N ILE A 263 3.52 -23.91 11.10
CA ILE A 263 3.63 -24.57 12.39
C ILE A 263 3.09 -25.99 12.22
N GLY A 264 3.97 -26.98 12.39
CA GLY A 264 3.57 -28.40 12.33
C GLY A 264 2.94 -28.82 10.98
N GLY A 265 3.38 -28.23 9.86
CA GLY A 265 2.83 -28.51 8.52
C GLY A 265 1.53 -27.72 8.21
N VAL A 266 1.03 -26.88 9.12
CA VAL A 266 -0.11 -26.00 8.88
C VAL A 266 0.39 -24.62 8.52
N THR A 267 -0.09 -24.07 7.40
CA THR A 267 0.18 -22.70 6.96
C THR A 267 -0.83 -21.75 7.61
N ILE A 268 -0.33 -20.80 8.42
CA ILE A 268 -1.17 -19.80 9.10
C ILE A 268 -0.88 -18.43 8.50
N PRO A 269 -1.85 -17.77 7.86
CA PRO A 269 -1.69 -16.39 7.41
C PRO A 269 -1.58 -15.46 8.62
N VAL A 270 -0.58 -14.57 8.59
CA VAL A 270 -0.32 -13.60 9.66
C VAL A 270 -0.26 -12.18 9.11
N ALA A 271 -0.48 -11.22 9.99
CA ALA A 271 -0.32 -9.79 9.73
C ALA A 271 0.79 -9.24 10.62
N SER A 272 1.38 -8.10 10.25
CA SER A 272 2.35 -7.42 11.11
C SER A 272 1.68 -6.67 12.27
N GLY A 273 2.44 -6.41 13.33
CA GLY A 273 1.99 -5.52 14.41
C GLY A 273 1.67 -4.11 13.92
N ALA A 274 2.35 -3.62 12.87
CA ALA A 274 2.04 -2.36 12.22
C ALA A 274 0.65 -2.36 11.57
N GLU A 275 0.28 -3.44 10.85
CA GLU A 275 -1.05 -3.60 10.24
C GLU A 275 -2.15 -3.65 11.30
N LEU A 276 -1.91 -4.38 12.40
CA LEU A 276 -2.82 -4.44 13.54
C LEU A 276 -3.07 -3.06 14.16
N LYS A 277 -2.01 -2.29 14.42
CA LYS A 277 -2.10 -0.92 14.94
C LYS A 277 -2.85 0.00 13.99
N ALA A 278 -2.56 -0.08 12.69
CA ALA A 278 -3.26 0.72 11.68
C ALA A 278 -4.77 0.45 11.68
N ARG A 279 -5.17 -0.83 11.81
CA ARG A 279 -6.58 -1.24 11.85
C ARG A 279 -7.30 -0.81 13.13
N THR A 280 -6.59 -0.68 14.24
CA THR A 280 -7.19 -0.35 15.55
C THR A 280 -7.14 1.15 15.88
N ARG A 281 -6.59 1.97 14.99
CA ARG A 281 -6.27 3.38 15.24
C ARG A 281 -7.46 4.24 15.69
N CYS A 282 -8.68 3.88 15.34
CA CYS A 282 -9.92 4.57 15.74
C CYS A 282 -10.68 3.87 16.87
N THR A 283 -10.17 2.78 17.41
CA THR A 283 -10.87 1.97 18.42
C THR A 283 -10.24 2.15 19.80
N LYS A 284 -11.02 1.84 20.86
CA LYS A 284 -10.49 1.83 22.24
C LYS A 284 -9.39 0.78 22.45
N THR A 285 -9.23 -0.14 21.51
CA THR A 285 -8.19 -1.17 21.53
C THR A 285 -6.83 -0.66 21.03
N GLU A 286 -6.75 0.55 20.45
CA GLU A 286 -5.48 1.12 19.99
C GLU A 286 -4.43 1.15 21.11
N GLN A 287 -4.79 1.63 22.31
CA GLN A 287 -3.86 1.69 23.44
C GLN A 287 -3.33 0.32 23.85
N PHE A 288 -4.14 -0.73 23.72
CA PHE A 288 -3.72 -2.08 24.01
C PHE A 288 -2.58 -2.56 23.10
N TRP A 289 -2.63 -2.17 21.81
CA TRP A 289 -1.66 -2.60 20.80
C TRP A 289 -0.44 -1.68 20.68
N GLN A 290 -0.43 -0.50 21.32
CA GLN A 290 0.69 0.45 21.22
C GLN A 290 2.03 -0.15 21.68
N GLY A 291 2.02 -1.05 22.68
CA GLY A 291 3.22 -1.76 23.17
C GLY A 291 3.69 -2.93 22.29
N VAL A 292 2.95 -3.30 21.25
CA VAL A 292 3.30 -4.42 20.38
C VAL A 292 4.30 -3.93 19.32
N PRO A 293 5.49 -4.54 19.16
CA PRO A 293 6.43 -4.17 18.11
C PRO A 293 5.81 -4.36 16.71
N ASP A 294 6.18 -3.50 15.75
CA ASP A 294 5.68 -3.57 14.37
C ASP A 294 6.06 -4.88 13.65
N THR A 295 7.14 -5.51 14.11
CA THR A 295 7.66 -6.79 13.59
C THR A 295 6.95 -8.02 14.14
N VAL A 296 6.09 -7.88 15.15
CA VAL A 296 5.32 -9.01 15.70
C VAL A 296 4.35 -9.52 14.64
N LEU A 297 4.29 -10.85 14.49
CA LEU A 297 3.36 -11.54 13.61
C LEU A 297 2.11 -11.94 14.37
N VAL A 298 0.95 -11.51 13.88
CA VAL A 298 -0.37 -11.78 14.46
C VAL A 298 -1.17 -12.62 13.47
N PRO A 299 -1.77 -13.75 13.86
CA PRO A 299 -2.62 -14.51 12.96
C PRO A 299 -3.74 -13.65 12.38
N ARG A 300 -3.99 -13.76 11.06
CA ARG A 300 -4.96 -12.90 10.35
C ARG A 300 -6.38 -12.98 10.92
N TYR A 301 -6.79 -14.14 11.40
CA TYR A 301 -8.12 -14.28 12.03
C TYR A 301 -8.31 -13.34 13.24
N VAL A 302 -7.22 -12.87 13.87
CA VAL A 302 -7.30 -11.86 14.94
C VAL A 302 -7.71 -10.50 14.36
N LEU A 303 -7.22 -10.16 13.17
CA LEU A 303 -7.65 -8.93 12.49
C LEU A 303 -9.12 -9.00 12.05
N ASP A 304 -9.60 -10.18 11.65
CA ASP A 304 -10.95 -10.34 11.12
C ASP A 304 -12.03 -10.10 12.17
N VAL A 305 -11.71 -10.33 13.46
CA VAL A 305 -12.62 -10.07 14.58
C VAL A 305 -12.51 -8.65 15.15
N ILE A 306 -11.55 -7.85 14.70
CA ILE A 306 -11.37 -6.46 15.11
C ILE A 306 -12.09 -5.55 14.10
N PRO A 307 -13.02 -4.70 14.55
CA PRO A 307 -13.68 -3.75 13.66
C PRO A 307 -12.66 -2.87 12.92
N ALA A 308 -12.81 -2.76 11.59
CA ALA A 308 -12.00 -1.82 10.82
C ALA A 308 -12.42 -0.37 11.11
N CYS A 309 -11.46 0.50 11.09
CA CYS A 309 -11.70 1.93 11.19
C CYS A 309 -12.30 2.53 9.93
#